data_c49798dd8ed42d36f28d7bb8424807ef
#
_entry.id   c49798dd8ed42d36f28d7bb8424807ef
#
_cell.length_a   1.000
_cell.length_b   1.000
_cell.length_c   1.000
_cell.angle_alpha   90.00
_cell.angle_beta   90.00
_cell.angle_gamma   90.00
#
_symmetry.space_group_name_H-M   'P 1'
#
loop_
_entity.id
_entity.type
_entity.pdbx_description
1 polymer ?
#
loop_
_entity_poly.entity_id
_entity_poly.type
_entity_poly.pdbx_seq_one_letter_code
_entity_poly.pdbx_strand_id
1 'polypeptide(L)'
;DNFTYRKYNGFVMQLGISKSVSKKQKESALIMRKQTKIAAVVSAAALLALGASMTSFAASKGTWMMVDGEWYCYDKNGDAYTNVFCSSNGKEYYVGDDGQLVRSEWVEYDGNYYFVNSSGAKITNDWRLTTPYDDDTADEEWYYFKSNGKRAENEKITYKGKTYYFDTDGKMLTGWVTTGDGATSVNEATGYEKDHTFYCDETGARVEGAWVKDTEPGTDDDDADADEYWYYLKKATGKPATGKQSNINGQIYLFNEEGQMQYGWVARSDSSTKNFVQLDKEDEEQDMILLSEYADSEVYYCGDEDDGHAKKNKWLKTWLPSDTEEEEDDKEWFWFDKNGKLYRASGSDATVKAQKYKLEEGDLVYDGGSITGVEKKKVNSKDYWFRPDGVMLAKFYMIDDNMYYFGGSDDGSMKTGSQTVKDNTGDSYKFYFYTKDTYGYKKGAGVVGNQSNKLYYYGMLIQADDYKYQLATIAKDGVNYSFIVNSNGTIQHSKSTEYKEDGDVLIATGIKNASGKATETKFVENGQFKYAISNEANNWDTVSKNVADIDMSGFVQGK
;
A
#
# COMPACT_ATOMS: atom_id res chain seq x y z
N ASP A 1 2.99 -38.79 6.48
CA ASP A 1 3.77 -38.52 7.70
C ASP A 1 3.61 -37.05 8.05
N ASN A 2 3.15 -36.85 9.26
CA ASN A 2 2.70 -35.60 9.89
C ASN A 2 3.63 -34.40 9.66
N PHE A 3 3.12 -33.34 9.05
CA PHE A 3 3.60 -31.98 9.24
C PHE A 3 2.59 -31.18 10.05
N THR A 4 2.98 -30.87 11.27
CA THR A 4 2.24 -30.08 12.25
C THR A 4 2.26 -28.62 11.86
N TYR A 5 1.12 -28.07 11.47
CA TYR A 5 0.92 -26.63 11.32
C TYR A 5 0.98 -25.96 12.70
N ARG A 6 2.03 -25.18 12.95
CA ARG A 6 2.05 -24.21 14.04
C ARG A 6 1.19 -23.02 13.65
N LYS A 7 0.04 -22.90 14.29
CA LYS A 7 -0.78 -21.69 14.30
C LYS A 7 0.04 -20.52 14.86
N TYR A 8 0.37 -19.56 14.03
CA TYR A 8 0.66 -18.21 14.50
C TYR A 8 -0.65 -17.53 14.84
N ASN A 9 -0.88 -17.28 16.14
CA ASN A 9 -1.89 -16.33 16.59
C ASN A 9 -1.42 -14.91 16.21
N GLY A 10 -1.75 -14.48 15.01
CA GLY A 10 -1.73 -13.08 14.58
C GLY A 10 -3.17 -12.58 14.64
N PHE A 11 -3.37 -11.47 15.31
CA PHE A 11 -4.59 -10.71 15.43
C PHE A 11 -5.24 -10.55 14.04
N VAL A 12 -6.19 -11.40 13.74
CA VAL A 12 -7.16 -11.14 12.67
C VAL A 12 -8.17 -10.19 13.31
N MET A 13 -8.03 -8.89 13.05
CA MET A 13 -9.15 -7.98 13.22
C MET A 13 -10.29 -8.51 12.35
N GLN A 14 -11.38 -8.84 12.98
CA GLN A 14 -12.64 -9.16 12.33
C GLN A 14 -13.08 -7.96 11.47
N LEU A 15 -12.75 -7.99 10.20
CA LEU A 15 -13.41 -7.22 9.15
C LEU A 15 -14.45 -8.08 8.43
N GLY A 16 -15.14 -8.92 9.17
CA GLY A 16 -16.25 -9.73 8.70
C GLY A 16 -17.58 -9.21 9.24
N ILE A 17 -17.90 -7.93 9.01
CA ILE A 17 -19.14 -7.34 9.50
C ILE A 17 -19.81 -6.49 8.42
N SER A 18 -20.18 -7.01 7.27
CA SER A 18 -21.17 -6.26 6.51
C SER A 18 -22.53 -6.95 6.40
N LYS A 19 -22.60 -8.25 6.33
CA LYS A 19 -23.92 -8.94 6.26
C LYS A 19 -24.55 -9.34 7.59
N SER A 20 -23.80 -9.48 8.70
CA SER A 20 -24.39 -9.82 9.99
C SER A 20 -24.77 -8.60 10.85
N VAL A 21 -24.11 -7.46 10.63
CA VAL A 21 -24.42 -6.20 11.31
C VAL A 21 -25.71 -5.59 10.79
N SER A 22 -25.93 -5.59 9.47
CA SER A 22 -27.18 -5.12 8.88
C SER A 22 -28.42 -5.85 9.43
N LYS A 23 -28.33 -7.16 9.65
CA LYS A 23 -29.46 -7.93 10.21
C LYS A 23 -29.72 -7.61 11.69
N LYS A 24 -28.66 -7.41 12.50
CA LYS A 24 -28.80 -7.00 13.91
C LYS A 24 -29.27 -5.55 14.06
N GLN A 25 -28.84 -4.65 13.18
CA GLN A 25 -29.27 -3.25 13.20
C GLN A 25 -30.70 -3.09 12.72
N LYS A 26 -31.11 -3.84 11.66
CA LYS A 26 -32.52 -3.94 11.27
C LYS A 26 -33.40 -4.51 12.38
N GLU A 27 -32.92 -5.49 13.15
CA GLU A 27 -33.62 -5.99 14.34
C GLU A 27 -33.67 -4.94 15.47
N SER A 28 -32.62 -4.13 15.66
CA SER A 28 -32.60 -3.05 16.65
C SER A 28 -33.52 -1.88 16.26
N ALA A 29 -33.58 -1.53 14.98
CA ALA A 29 -34.54 -0.57 14.45
C ALA A 29 -36.00 -1.10 14.57
N LEU A 30 -36.18 -2.39 14.32
CA LEU A 30 -37.50 -3.05 14.51
C LEU A 30 -37.92 -3.11 15.99
N ILE A 31 -36.97 -3.29 16.92
CA ILE A 31 -37.20 -3.24 18.36
C ILE A 31 -37.53 -1.81 18.82
N MET A 32 -36.84 -0.78 18.29
CA MET A 32 -37.21 0.62 18.53
C MET A 32 -38.60 0.95 18.01
N ARG A 33 -38.97 0.50 16.80
CA ARG A 33 -40.33 0.63 16.26
C ARG A 33 -41.41 -0.02 17.18
N LYS A 34 -41.12 -1.16 17.80
CA LYS A 34 -42.02 -1.80 18.76
C LYS A 34 -42.08 -1.08 20.11
N GLN A 35 -40.96 -0.55 20.60
CA GLN A 35 -40.93 0.20 21.86
C GLN A 35 -41.61 1.57 21.75
N THR A 36 -41.52 2.23 20.61
CA THR A 36 -42.20 3.52 20.37
C THR A 36 -43.71 3.34 20.29
N LYS A 37 -44.21 2.26 19.68
CA LYS A 37 -45.64 1.93 19.68
C LYS A 37 -46.19 1.56 21.08
N ILE A 38 -45.36 0.97 21.93
CA ILE A 38 -45.74 0.66 23.33
C ILE A 38 -45.72 1.93 24.20
N ALA A 39 -44.76 2.84 23.97
CA ALA A 39 -44.69 4.12 24.68
C ALA A 39 -45.86 5.04 24.36
N ALA A 40 -46.35 5.05 23.11
CA ALA A 40 -47.53 5.81 22.71
C ALA A 40 -48.83 5.32 23.40
N VAL A 41 -48.95 4.03 23.62
CA VAL A 41 -50.12 3.45 24.30
C VAL A 41 -50.12 3.71 25.81
N VAL A 42 -48.94 3.78 26.45
CA VAL A 42 -48.84 4.03 27.91
C VAL A 42 -49.07 5.51 28.23
N SER A 43 -48.72 6.44 27.35
CA SER A 43 -48.91 7.89 27.58
C SER A 43 -50.36 8.32 27.43
N ALA A 44 -51.18 7.66 26.59
CA ALA A 44 -52.59 7.93 26.48
C ALA A 44 -53.39 7.52 27.75
N ALA A 45 -52.95 6.48 28.44
CA ALA A 45 -53.57 6.04 29.70
C ALA A 45 -53.28 6.97 30.88
N ALA A 46 -52.19 7.71 30.88
CA ALA A 46 -51.85 8.65 31.95
C ALA A 46 -52.65 9.95 31.90
N LEU A 47 -53.20 10.33 30.75
CA LEU A 47 -54.05 11.52 30.61
C LEU A 47 -55.52 11.27 31.01
N LEU A 48 -56.00 10.04 30.91
CA LEU A 48 -57.36 9.66 31.36
C LEU A 48 -57.53 9.61 32.89
N ALA A 49 -56.43 9.57 33.66
CA ALA A 49 -56.44 9.58 35.11
C ALA A 49 -56.49 10.98 35.76
N LEU A 50 -56.35 12.04 34.98
CA LEU A 50 -56.41 13.44 35.46
C LEU A 50 -57.77 14.10 35.30
N GLY A 51 -58.78 13.33 34.97
CA GLY A 51 -60.14 13.83 34.72
C GLY A 51 -61.03 14.18 35.91
N ALA A 52 -60.49 14.65 37.02
CA ALA A 52 -61.34 15.02 38.15
C ALA A 52 -60.73 16.06 39.09
N SER A 53 -60.13 17.13 38.57
CA SER A 53 -60.08 18.43 39.32
C SER A 53 -59.70 19.54 38.36
N MET A 54 -60.67 20.26 37.88
CA MET A 54 -60.52 21.48 37.13
C MET A 54 -59.96 22.57 38.02
N THR A 55 -58.67 22.67 38.17
CA THR A 55 -58.05 23.94 38.51
C THR A 55 -57.71 24.64 37.20
N SER A 56 -58.32 25.79 36.95
CA SER A 56 -57.96 26.64 35.83
C SER A 56 -56.51 27.04 35.94
N PHE A 57 -55.67 26.50 35.07
CA PHE A 57 -54.29 26.99 34.96
C PHE A 57 -54.31 28.20 34.05
N ALA A 58 -54.05 29.40 34.63
CA ALA A 58 -53.83 30.60 33.85
C ALA A 58 -52.55 30.40 33.02
N ALA A 59 -52.69 29.99 31.77
CA ALA A 59 -51.59 29.95 30.84
C ALA A 59 -51.20 31.40 30.47
N SER A 60 -49.94 31.60 30.08
CA SER A 60 -49.50 32.89 29.52
C SER A 60 -50.29 33.28 28.28
N LYS A 61 -51.04 32.33 27.68
CA LYS A 61 -51.91 32.51 26.56
C LYS A 61 -53.16 31.56 26.66
N GLY A 62 -54.22 32.06 27.23
CA GLY A 62 -55.54 31.44 27.29
C GLY A 62 -55.80 30.56 28.54
N THR A 63 -57.06 30.13 28.70
CA THR A 63 -57.55 29.22 29.72
C THR A 63 -58.02 27.93 29.07
N TRP A 64 -57.54 26.77 29.54
CA TRP A 64 -57.88 25.48 28.98
C TRP A 64 -59.15 24.93 29.65
N MET A 65 -60.11 24.49 28.82
CA MET A 65 -61.34 23.85 29.24
C MET A 65 -61.67 22.63 28.34
N MET A 66 -62.26 21.61 28.95
CA MET A 66 -62.75 20.45 28.24
C MET A 66 -64.27 20.64 27.95
N VAL A 67 -64.63 20.55 26.68
CA VAL A 67 -66.02 20.60 26.21
C VAL A 67 -66.28 19.41 25.32
N ASP A 68 -67.30 18.64 25.65
CA ASP A 68 -67.73 17.41 24.92
C ASP A 68 -66.61 16.36 24.69
N GLY A 69 -65.65 16.30 25.62
CA GLY A 69 -64.54 15.35 25.54
C GLY A 69 -63.27 15.88 24.87
N GLU A 70 -63.32 17.06 24.28
CA GLU A 70 -62.20 17.73 23.61
C GLU A 70 -61.69 18.94 24.38
N TRP A 71 -60.38 19.26 24.28
CA TRP A 71 -59.75 20.39 24.92
C TRP A 71 -59.73 21.63 24.01
N TYR A 72 -60.15 22.75 24.57
CA TYR A 72 -60.14 24.07 23.95
C TYR A 72 -59.36 25.07 24.80
N CYS A 73 -58.74 26.03 24.16
CA CYS A 73 -58.07 27.13 24.84
C CYS A 73 -58.85 28.45 24.56
N TYR A 74 -59.25 29.15 25.62
CA TYR A 74 -60.04 30.36 25.53
C TYR A 74 -59.26 31.59 25.95
N ASP A 75 -59.56 32.71 25.29
CA ASP A 75 -59.00 34.02 25.67
C ASP A 75 -59.70 34.58 26.92
N LYS A 76 -59.28 35.78 27.37
CA LYS A 76 -59.89 36.45 28.51
C LYS A 76 -61.34 36.90 28.31
N ASN A 77 -61.86 36.93 27.10
CA ASN A 77 -63.22 37.29 26.76
C ASN A 77 -64.14 36.05 26.67
N GLY A 78 -63.55 34.85 26.69
CA GLY A 78 -64.26 33.60 26.52
C GLY A 78 -64.36 33.13 25.07
N ASP A 79 -63.62 33.72 24.18
CA ASP A 79 -63.54 33.27 22.78
C ASP A 79 -62.45 32.20 22.63
N ALA A 80 -62.81 31.12 21.90
CA ALA A 80 -61.84 30.06 21.66
C ALA A 80 -60.71 30.50 20.69
N TYR A 81 -59.49 30.19 21.07
CA TYR A 81 -58.36 30.33 20.14
C TYR A 81 -58.44 29.29 19.02
N THR A 82 -58.02 29.66 17.82
CA THR A 82 -57.91 28.74 16.68
C THR A 82 -56.58 28.97 15.95
N ASN A 83 -56.01 27.92 15.38
CA ASN A 83 -54.79 27.96 14.59
C ASN A 83 -53.61 28.62 15.33
N VAL A 84 -53.38 28.28 16.59
CA VAL A 84 -52.38 28.92 17.40
C VAL A 84 -51.84 28.02 18.54
N PHE A 85 -50.60 28.26 18.94
CA PHE A 85 -50.04 27.65 20.15
C PHE A 85 -50.51 28.37 21.41
N CYS A 86 -51.03 27.59 22.35
CA CYS A 86 -51.40 28.03 23.72
C CYS A 86 -50.51 27.33 24.74
N SER A 87 -50.06 28.05 25.78
CA SER A 87 -49.15 27.53 26.80
C SER A 87 -49.94 26.97 28.00
N SER A 88 -49.46 25.84 28.54
CA SER A 88 -49.93 25.29 29.82
C SER A 88 -48.79 24.53 30.51
N ASN A 89 -48.55 24.81 31.80
CA ASN A 89 -47.52 24.13 32.59
C ASN A 89 -46.12 24.10 31.95
N GLY A 90 -45.73 25.18 31.28
CA GLY A 90 -44.42 25.31 30.62
C GLY A 90 -44.30 24.50 29.31
N LYS A 91 -45.41 23.95 28.81
CA LYS A 91 -45.47 23.34 27.49
C LYS A 91 -46.40 24.14 26.58
N GLU A 92 -46.22 23.99 25.29
CA GLU A 92 -47.07 24.58 24.25
C GLU A 92 -47.91 23.48 23.58
N TYR A 93 -49.15 23.81 23.27
CA TYR A 93 -50.15 22.96 22.67
C TYR A 93 -50.81 23.69 21.53
N TYR A 94 -51.09 23.04 20.42
CA TYR A 94 -51.73 23.66 19.28
C TYR A 94 -53.20 23.38 19.26
N VAL A 95 -54.00 24.38 19.03
CA VAL A 95 -55.44 24.26 18.72
C VAL A 95 -55.68 24.53 17.24
N GLY A 96 -56.45 23.66 16.61
CA GLY A 96 -56.75 23.67 15.18
C GLY A 96 -57.73 24.78 14.77
N ASP A 97 -58.19 24.70 13.54
CA ASP A 97 -59.18 25.65 12.95
C ASP A 97 -60.54 25.55 13.62
N ASP A 98 -60.89 24.40 14.15
CA ASP A 98 -62.09 24.14 14.95
C ASP A 98 -61.90 24.50 16.46
N GLY A 99 -60.72 24.96 16.84
CA GLY A 99 -60.35 25.28 18.23
C GLY A 99 -60.01 24.07 19.09
N GLN A 100 -60.06 22.85 18.57
CA GLN A 100 -59.76 21.65 19.32
C GLN A 100 -58.23 21.44 19.45
N LEU A 101 -57.84 20.77 20.53
CA LEU A 101 -56.44 20.40 20.76
C LEU A 101 -55.99 19.34 19.73
N VAL A 102 -55.00 19.67 18.92
CA VAL A 102 -54.38 18.75 17.97
C VAL A 102 -53.47 17.77 18.68
N ARG A 103 -53.42 16.49 18.26
CA ARG A 103 -52.63 15.41 18.88
C ARG A 103 -52.02 14.50 17.82
N SER A 104 -50.75 14.08 18.06
CA SER A 104 -50.02 13.12 17.22
C SER A 104 -49.97 13.52 15.76
N GLU A 105 -49.76 14.81 15.48
CA GLU A 105 -49.92 15.38 14.15
C GLU A 105 -48.90 16.49 13.87
N TRP A 106 -48.65 16.72 12.60
CA TRP A 106 -47.87 17.83 12.11
C TRP A 106 -48.69 19.14 12.26
N VAL A 107 -47.96 20.20 12.51
CA VAL A 107 -48.52 21.55 12.59
C VAL A 107 -47.66 22.49 11.78
N GLU A 108 -48.25 23.14 10.76
CA GLU A 108 -47.67 24.28 10.12
C GLU A 108 -48.11 25.56 10.85
N TYR A 109 -47.15 26.36 11.30
CA TYR A 109 -47.44 27.61 11.95
C TYR A 109 -46.35 28.65 11.67
N ASP A 110 -46.80 29.82 11.15
CA ASP A 110 -45.93 30.94 10.78
C ASP A 110 -44.78 30.49 9.84
N GLY A 111 -45.12 29.68 8.82
CA GLY A 111 -44.22 29.17 7.80
C GLY A 111 -43.14 28.22 8.35
N ASN A 112 -43.37 27.59 9.49
CA ASN A 112 -42.49 26.60 10.08
C ASN A 112 -43.26 25.33 10.47
N TYR A 113 -42.60 24.18 10.47
CA TYR A 113 -43.19 22.90 10.79
C TYR A 113 -42.84 22.49 12.21
N TYR A 114 -43.85 21.96 12.91
CA TYR A 114 -43.82 21.45 14.28
C TYR A 114 -44.53 20.12 14.33
N PHE A 115 -44.33 19.36 15.39
CA PHE A 115 -45.10 18.17 15.66
C PHE A 115 -45.60 18.20 17.10
N VAL A 116 -46.88 17.83 17.29
CA VAL A 116 -47.46 17.67 18.61
C VAL A 116 -47.61 16.18 18.94
N ASN A 117 -47.25 15.77 20.14
CA ASN A 117 -47.29 14.37 20.55
C ASN A 117 -48.73 13.93 20.87
N SER A 118 -48.89 12.66 21.34
CA SER A 118 -50.19 12.10 21.71
C SER A 118 -50.91 12.83 22.86
N SER A 119 -50.19 13.65 23.65
CA SER A 119 -50.80 14.52 24.63
C SER A 119 -51.14 15.90 24.10
N GLY A 120 -50.86 16.18 22.82
CA GLY A 120 -51.00 17.48 22.20
C GLY A 120 -49.85 18.43 22.47
N ALA A 121 -48.85 18.03 23.25
CA ALA A 121 -47.72 18.88 23.57
C ALA A 121 -46.75 18.96 22.39
N LYS A 122 -46.34 20.20 22.07
CA LYS A 122 -45.28 20.46 21.07
C LYS A 122 -44.00 19.73 21.41
N ILE A 123 -43.45 18.97 20.49
CA ILE A 123 -42.15 18.32 20.64
C ILE A 123 -41.07 19.37 20.57
N THR A 124 -40.12 19.31 21.49
CA THR A 124 -38.97 20.20 21.54
C THR A 124 -37.71 19.44 21.94
N ASN A 125 -36.61 19.74 21.29
CA ASN A 125 -35.29 19.14 21.56
C ASN A 125 -35.35 17.61 21.58
N ASP A 126 -36.11 17.04 20.64
CA ASP A 126 -36.36 15.59 20.58
C ASP A 126 -36.67 15.10 19.16
N TRP A 127 -36.61 13.81 19.00
CA TRP A 127 -36.79 13.08 17.75
C TRP A 127 -38.22 12.60 17.56
N ARG A 128 -38.63 12.50 16.27
CA ARG A 128 -39.86 11.87 15.89
C ARG A 128 -39.71 11.03 14.62
N LEU A 129 -40.18 9.79 14.66
CA LEU A 129 -40.40 8.93 13.49
C LEU A 129 -41.87 9.08 13.08
N THR A 130 -42.12 9.54 11.85
CA THR A 130 -43.47 9.79 11.33
C THR A 130 -43.43 9.92 9.80
N THR A 131 -44.56 9.83 9.15
CA THR A 131 -44.71 10.14 7.72
C THR A 131 -44.39 11.61 7.46
N PRO A 132 -43.96 12.00 6.24
CA PRO A 132 -43.80 13.40 5.85
C PRO A 132 -45.06 14.26 6.08
N TYR A 133 -44.89 15.58 6.20
CA TYR A 133 -45.99 16.50 6.43
C TYR A 133 -47.03 16.48 5.30
N ASP A 134 -46.60 16.35 4.05
CA ASP A 134 -47.40 16.44 2.82
C ASP A 134 -47.83 15.10 2.24
N ASP A 135 -47.34 13.97 2.80
CA ASP A 135 -47.69 12.62 2.37
C ASP A 135 -47.78 11.64 3.54
N ASP A 136 -49.01 11.41 4.04
CA ASP A 136 -49.31 10.49 5.11
C ASP A 136 -49.28 9.01 4.69
N THR A 137 -49.10 8.76 3.37
CA THR A 137 -48.99 7.40 2.80
C THR A 137 -47.57 6.95 2.56
N ALA A 138 -46.60 7.87 2.61
CA ALA A 138 -45.18 7.60 2.46
C ALA A 138 -44.62 6.81 3.67
N ASP A 139 -43.40 6.29 3.51
CA ASP A 139 -42.68 5.65 4.60
C ASP A 139 -42.36 6.64 5.73
N GLU A 140 -42.33 6.12 6.97
CA GLU A 140 -41.98 6.92 8.15
C GLU A 140 -40.48 7.31 8.09
N GLU A 141 -40.17 8.60 8.27
CA GLU A 141 -38.86 9.18 8.29
C GLU A 141 -38.53 9.78 9.65
N TRP A 142 -37.24 9.93 9.98
CA TRP A 142 -36.80 10.57 11.21
C TRP A 142 -36.69 12.08 11.04
N TYR A 143 -37.33 12.80 11.98
CA TYR A 143 -37.27 14.26 12.09
C TYR A 143 -36.75 14.67 13.47
N TYR A 144 -36.06 15.79 13.54
CA TYR A 144 -35.63 16.40 14.81
C TYR A 144 -36.27 17.76 15.01
N PHE A 145 -36.83 17.97 16.20
CA PHE A 145 -37.42 19.25 16.58
C PHE A 145 -36.50 19.98 17.54
N LYS A 146 -36.09 21.20 17.16
CA LYS A 146 -35.15 22.05 17.91
C LYS A 146 -35.75 22.49 19.26
N SER A 147 -34.96 23.18 20.10
CA SER A 147 -35.43 23.67 21.41
C SER A 147 -36.65 24.60 21.33
N ASN A 148 -36.84 25.29 20.23
CA ASN A 148 -38.02 26.13 19.94
C ASN A 148 -39.18 25.33 19.32
N GLY A 149 -39.03 24.04 19.09
CA GLY A 149 -39.98 23.13 18.48
C GLY A 149 -40.02 23.14 16.97
N LYS A 150 -39.28 24.00 16.29
CA LYS A 150 -39.20 23.99 14.82
C LYS A 150 -38.47 22.75 14.34
N ARG A 151 -38.96 22.14 13.25
CA ARG A 151 -38.29 21.06 12.54
C ARG A 151 -36.89 21.54 12.10
N ALA A 152 -35.90 20.68 12.28
CA ALA A 152 -34.60 20.88 11.63
C ALA A 152 -34.76 20.59 10.14
N GLU A 153 -34.32 21.50 9.28
CA GLU A 153 -34.38 21.37 7.82
C GLU A 153 -33.19 22.11 7.20
N ASN A 154 -32.62 21.52 6.17
CA ASN A 154 -31.48 22.06 5.45
C ASN A 154 -30.33 22.47 6.39
N GLU A 155 -30.07 21.67 7.41
CA GLU A 155 -29.08 21.98 8.43
C GLU A 155 -28.49 20.74 9.07
N LYS A 156 -27.37 20.93 9.79
CA LYS A 156 -26.80 19.92 10.68
C LYS A 156 -27.17 20.18 12.13
N ILE A 157 -27.48 19.15 12.86
CA ILE A 157 -27.76 19.19 14.30
C ILE A 157 -26.73 18.37 15.06
N THR A 158 -26.24 18.91 16.18
CA THR A 158 -25.44 18.13 17.15
C THR A 158 -26.34 17.68 18.29
N TYR A 159 -26.52 16.38 18.43
CA TYR A 159 -27.31 15.78 19.49
C TYR A 159 -26.49 14.72 20.24
N LYS A 160 -26.37 14.87 21.56
CA LYS A 160 -25.58 13.96 22.43
C LYS A 160 -24.17 13.69 21.92
N GLY A 161 -23.51 14.68 21.34
CA GLY A 161 -22.14 14.60 20.85
C GLY A 161 -21.97 13.97 19.47
N LYS A 162 -23.06 13.60 18.79
CA LYS A 162 -23.07 13.13 17.40
C LYS A 162 -23.67 14.19 16.50
N THR A 163 -23.24 14.20 15.24
CA THR A 163 -23.74 15.12 14.21
C THR A 163 -24.70 14.40 13.28
N TYR A 164 -25.80 15.04 12.94
CA TYR A 164 -26.85 14.56 12.05
C TYR A 164 -27.14 15.63 11.01
N TYR A 165 -27.58 15.20 9.84
CA TYR A 165 -27.90 16.08 8.72
C TYR A 165 -29.35 15.90 8.32
N PHE A 166 -30.01 17.00 7.93
CA PHE A 166 -31.41 17.03 7.53
C PHE A 166 -31.53 17.75 6.19
N ASP A 167 -32.25 17.16 5.27
CA ASP A 167 -32.54 17.73 3.97
C ASP A 167 -33.49 18.94 4.04
N THR A 168 -33.89 19.46 2.90
CA THR A 168 -34.82 20.59 2.77
C THR A 168 -36.22 20.27 3.29
N ASP A 169 -36.62 19.00 3.28
CA ASP A 169 -37.88 18.51 3.80
C ASP A 169 -37.80 18.09 5.26
N GLY A 170 -36.64 18.28 5.87
CA GLY A 170 -36.36 17.97 7.27
C GLY A 170 -36.19 16.48 7.56
N LYS A 171 -36.03 15.63 6.55
CA LYS A 171 -35.73 14.22 6.72
C LYS A 171 -34.28 14.05 7.16
N MET A 172 -34.04 13.14 8.11
CA MET A 172 -32.70 12.77 8.52
C MET A 172 -32.02 11.94 7.43
N LEU A 173 -30.83 12.38 7.02
CA LEU A 173 -30.06 11.70 5.99
C LEU A 173 -29.19 10.57 6.55
N THR A 174 -29.05 9.52 5.76
CA THR A 174 -28.14 8.38 5.95
C THR A 174 -27.28 8.19 4.70
N GLY A 175 -26.21 7.37 4.78
CA GLY A 175 -25.32 7.20 3.63
C GLY A 175 -24.50 8.46 3.32
N TRP A 176 -24.20 8.68 2.06
CA TRP A 176 -23.42 9.83 1.59
C TRP A 176 -24.22 11.12 1.59
N VAL A 177 -23.66 12.13 2.22
CA VAL A 177 -24.32 13.45 2.41
C VAL A 177 -23.39 14.56 1.91
N THR A 178 -23.95 15.52 1.16
CA THR A 178 -23.25 16.72 0.73
C THR A 178 -23.79 17.97 1.45
N THR A 179 -22.87 18.81 1.91
CA THR A 179 -23.20 20.17 2.40
C THR A 179 -22.69 21.19 1.40
N GLY A 180 -23.57 21.91 0.72
CA GLY A 180 -23.18 22.90 -0.26
C GLY A 180 -22.23 23.98 0.27
N ASP A 181 -21.63 24.74 -0.63
CA ASP A 181 -20.74 25.86 -0.33
C ASP A 181 -21.41 26.85 0.62
N GLY A 182 -20.76 27.11 1.75
CA GLY A 182 -21.27 28.01 2.79
C GLY A 182 -22.31 27.40 3.72
N ALA A 183 -22.50 26.06 3.69
CA ALA A 183 -23.49 25.33 4.47
C ALA A 183 -24.95 25.78 4.23
N THR A 184 -25.25 26.15 2.98
CA THR A 184 -26.58 26.65 2.59
C THR A 184 -27.50 25.58 2.05
N SER A 185 -27.01 24.37 1.81
CA SER A 185 -27.82 23.21 1.42
C SER A 185 -27.24 21.93 2.00
N VAL A 186 -28.11 21.07 2.47
CA VAL A 186 -27.79 19.73 2.96
C VAL A 186 -28.68 18.74 2.21
N ASN A 187 -28.06 17.84 1.45
CA ASN A 187 -28.75 16.85 0.63
C ASN A 187 -28.02 15.52 0.64
N GLU A 188 -28.68 14.49 0.16
CA GLU A 188 -27.99 13.27 -0.30
C GLU A 188 -26.93 13.66 -1.33
N ALA A 189 -25.78 12.97 -1.30
CA ALA A 189 -24.70 13.29 -2.22
C ALA A 189 -25.04 12.77 -3.63
N THR A 190 -24.92 13.64 -4.61
CA THR A 190 -25.01 13.29 -6.04
C THR A 190 -23.63 13.10 -6.68
N GLY A 191 -22.58 13.13 -5.90
CA GLY A 191 -21.18 12.95 -6.28
C GLY A 191 -20.26 13.38 -5.16
N TYR A 192 -18.97 13.08 -5.31
CA TYR A 192 -17.97 13.51 -4.34
C TYR A 192 -17.67 15.00 -4.49
N GLU A 193 -17.86 15.74 -3.41
CA GLU A 193 -17.46 17.15 -3.29
C GLU A 193 -16.39 17.30 -2.22
N LYS A 194 -15.21 17.75 -2.63
CA LYS A 194 -14.08 17.92 -1.71
C LYS A 194 -14.47 18.88 -0.58
N ASP A 195 -14.20 18.43 0.64
CA ASP A 195 -14.49 19.17 1.87
C ASP A 195 -15.96 19.29 2.25
N HIS A 196 -16.88 18.85 1.41
CA HIS A 196 -18.32 18.98 1.60
C HIS A 196 -19.06 17.64 1.68
N THR A 197 -18.40 16.52 1.37
CA THR A 197 -18.96 15.17 1.45
C THR A 197 -18.70 14.54 2.82
N PHE A 198 -19.72 13.91 3.39
CA PHE A 198 -19.71 13.20 4.66
C PHE A 198 -20.47 11.88 4.53
N TYR A 199 -20.28 10.99 5.48
CA TYR A 199 -21.03 9.73 5.56
C TYR A 199 -21.77 9.62 6.89
N CYS A 200 -23.04 9.26 6.83
CA CYS A 200 -23.89 9.01 7.98
C CYS A 200 -24.23 7.52 8.06
N ASP A 201 -24.14 6.95 9.26
CA ASP A 201 -24.52 5.55 9.48
C ASP A 201 -26.05 5.37 9.40
N GLU A 202 -26.52 4.13 9.47
CA GLU A 202 -27.96 3.80 9.45
C GLU A 202 -28.78 4.47 10.58
N THR A 203 -28.13 5.03 11.59
CA THR A 203 -28.77 5.82 12.65
C THR A 203 -28.81 7.31 12.33
N GLY A 204 -28.32 7.72 11.17
CA GLY A 204 -28.15 9.11 10.74
C GLY A 204 -26.94 9.80 11.35
N ALA A 205 -26.18 9.15 12.23
CA ALA A 205 -25.04 9.78 12.86
C ALA A 205 -23.85 9.82 11.91
N ARG A 206 -23.25 11.00 11.74
CA ARG A 206 -22.02 11.17 10.97
C ARG A 206 -20.92 10.25 11.50
N VAL A 207 -20.31 9.48 10.59
CA VAL A 207 -19.20 8.60 10.90
C VAL A 207 -17.90 9.41 11.05
N GLU A 208 -17.15 9.14 12.11
CA GLU A 208 -15.89 9.81 12.43
C GLU A 208 -14.86 8.82 12.97
N GLY A 209 -13.62 8.89 12.44
CA GLY A 209 -12.51 8.04 12.88
C GLY A 209 -12.70 6.55 12.58
N ALA A 210 -13.45 6.22 11.54
CA ALA A 210 -13.79 4.85 11.18
C ALA A 210 -13.71 4.61 9.67
N TRP A 211 -13.64 3.35 9.32
CA TRP A 211 -13.70 2.87 7.95
C TRP A 211 -15.14 2.59 7.52
N VAL A 212 -15.43 2.87 6.27
CA VAL A 212 -16.69 2.56 5.59
C VAL A 212 -16.34 1.92 4.25
N LYS A 213 -17.03 0.84 3.88
CA LYS A 213 -17.01 0.28 2.53
C LYS A 213 -18.36 0.55 1.91
N ASP A 214 -18.37 1.30 0.83
CA ASP A 214 -19.60 1.72 0.14
C ASP A 214 -19.29 2.12 -1.30
N THR A 215 -20.31 2.27 -2.12
CA THR A 215 -20.22 2.80 -3.47
C THR A 215 -19.74 4.25 -3.48
N GLU A 216 -19.42 4.77 -4.64
CA GLU A 216 -19.10 6.20 -4.78
C GLU A 216 -20.29 7.09 -4.39
N PRO A 217 -20.03 8.27 -3.79
CA PRO A 217 -21.09 9.23 -3.55
C PRO A 217 -21.88 9.56 -4.83
N GLY A 218 -23.20 9.40 -4.79
CA GLY A 218 -24.08 9.66 -5.92
C GLY A 218 -24.33 8.46 -6.84
N THR A 219 -23.81 7.28 -6.48
CA THR A 219 -24.22 6.03 -7.13
C THR A 219 -25.67 5.71 -6.76
N ASP A 220 -26.44 5.24 -7.75
CA ASP A 220 -27.82 4.82 -7.53
C ASP A 220 -27.87 3.59 -6.63
N ASP A 221 -28.68 3.63 -5.58
CA ASP A 221 -28.85 2.50 -4.61
C ASP A 221 -29.38 1.22 -5.29
N ASP A 222 -29.99 1.33 -6.46
CA ASP A 222 -30.49 0.20 -7.24
C ASP A 222 -29.44 -0.39 -8.20
N ASP A 223 -28.25 0.20 -8.31
CA ASP A 223 -27.16 -0.33 -9.11
C ASP A 223 -26.43 -1.49 -8.40
N ALA A 224 -26.87 -2.70 -8.69
CA ALA A 224 -26.33 -3.92 -8.08
C ALA A 224 -24.91 -4.28 -8.57
N ASP A 225 -24.45 -3.65 -9.64
CA ASP A 225 -23.15 -3.89 -10.28
C ASP A 225 -22.14 -2.78 -9.92
N ALA A 226 -22.52 -1.82 -9.09
CA ALA A 226 -21.64 -0.73 -8.67
C ALA A 226 -20.50 -1.23 -7.77
N ASP A 227 -19.30 -0.76 -8.06
CA ASP A 227 -18.11 -1.08 -7.26
C ASP A 227 -18.16 -0.40 -5.89
N GLU A 228 -17.80 -1.15 -4.84
CA GLU A 228 -17.64 -0.63 -3.49
C GLU A 228 -16.17 -0.33 -3.21
N TYR A 229 -15.89 0.79 -2.56
CA TYR A 229 -14.56 1.24 -2.17
C TYR A 229 -14.45 1.43 -0.68
N TRP A 230 -13.25 1.30 -0.12
CA TRP A 230 -12.96 1.63 1.26
C TRP A 230 -12.66 3.12 1.42
N TYR A 231 -13.33 3.74 2.37
CA TYR A 231 -13.13 5.13 2.79
C TYR A 231 -12.76 5.20 4.27
N TYR A 232 -11.88 6.11 4.62
CA TYR A 232 -11.63 6.43 6.02
C TYR A 232 -12.13 7.82 6.37
N LEU A 233 -13.12 7.92 7.24
CA LEU A 233 -13.69 9.18 7.69
C LEU A 233 -12.85 9.74 8.83
N LYS A 234 -12.22 10.91 8.63
CA LYS A 234 -11.28 11.53 9.57
C LYS A 234 -11.95 11.84 10.92
N LYS A 235 -11.31 11.42 12.02
CA LYS A 235 -11.84 11.56 13.37
C LYS A 235 -12.25 12.99 13.77
N ALA A 236 -11.52 14.00 13.31
CA ALA A 236 -11.78 15.38 13.70
C ALA A 236 -12.85 16.07 12.86
N THR A 237 -13.14 15.58 11.67
CA THR A 237 -13.96 16.29 10.68
C THR A 237 -15.09 15.45 10.08
N GLY A 238 -15.01 14.14 10.14
CA GLY A 238 -15.91 13.21 9.43
C GLY A 238 -15.74 13.21 7.91
N LYS A 239 -14.79 13.99 7.37
CA LYS A 239 -14.53 14.04 5.93
C LYS A 239 -13.74 12.82 5.46
N PRO A 240 -13.96 12.30 4.26
CA PRO A 240 -13.11 11.27 3.68
C PRO A 240 -11.63 11.67 3.70
N ALA A 241 -10.77 10.72 3.98
CA ALA A 241 -9.32 10.91 3.91
C ALA A 241 -8.90 10.91 2.43
N THR A 242 -8.04 11.84 2.05
CA THR A 242 -7.43 11.91 0.71
C THR A 242 -5.91 11.95 0.84
N GLY A 243 -5.21 11.49 -0.19
CA GLY A 243 -3.77 11.48 -0.20
C GLY A 243 -3.17 10.51 0.82
N LYS A 244 -1.92 10.72 1.20
CA LYS A 244 -1.21 9.85 2.14
C LYS A 244 -1.60 10.13 3.59
N GLN A 245 -2.13 9.12 4.25
CA GLN A 245 -2.38 9.13 5.69
C GLN A 245 -1.32 8.28 6.41
N SER A 246 -0.43 8.93 7.15
CA SER A 246 0.76 8.27 7.71
C SER A 246 0.50 7.50 9.00
N ASN A 247 -0.68 7.66 9.62
CA ASN A 247 -1.00 7.05 10.90
C ASN A 247 -2.51 6.81 11.09
N ILE A 248 -3.04 5.84 10.38
CA ILE A 248 -4.34 5.26 10.74
C ILE A 248 -4.03 3.94 11.48
N ASN A 249 -4.25 3.91 12.79
CA ASN A 249 -3.92 2.77 13.65
C ASN A 249 -2.46 2.28 13.53
N GLY A 250 -1.50 3.21 13.34
CA GLY A 250 -0.09 2.89 13.20
C GLY A 250 0.35 2.47 11.79
N GLN A 251 -0.56 2.42 10.83
CA GLN A 251 -0.30 2.07 9.44
C GLN A 251 -0.38 3.27 8.50
N ILE A 252 0.16 3.10 7.31
CA ILE A 252 0.13 4.09 6.23
C ILE A 252 -0.90 3.62 5.21
N TYR A 253 -1.80 4.51 4.82
CA TYR A 253 -2.78 4.28 3.77
C TYR A 253 -2.72 5.41 2.74
N LEU A 254 -3.05 5.08 1.51
CA LEU A 254 -3.07 5.99 0.38
C LEU A 254 -4.49 6.08 -0.18
N PHE A 255 -4.91 7.27 -0.51
CA PHE A 255 -6.24 7.55 -1.05
C PHE A 255 -6.11 8.43 -2.28
N ASN A 256 -7.01 8.25 -3.24
CA ASN A 256 -7.14 9.16 -4.37
C ASN A 256 -7.80 10.48 -3.96
N GLU A 257 -8.12 11.34 -4.91
CA GLU A 257 -8.75 12.64 -4.66
C GLU A 257 -10.20 12.51 -4.21
N GLU A 258 -10.88 11.43 -4.59
CA GLU A 258 -12.26 11.09 -4.23
C GLU A 258 -12.35 10.39 -2.85
N GLY A 259 -11.22 10.12 -2.22
CA GLY A 259 -11.16 9.52 -0.89
C GLY A 259 -11.21 8.00 -0.88
N GLN A 260 -11.11 7.35 -2.03
CA GLN A 260 -11.05 5.89 -2.16
C GLN A 260 -9.68 5.37 -1.78
N MET A 261 -9.62 4.34 -0.93
CA MET A 261 -8.39 3.68 -0.54
C MET A 261 -7.78 2.96 -1.73
N GLN A 262 -6.48 3.19 -1.94
CA GLN A 262 -5.72 2.54 -3.00
C GLN A 262 -4.98 1.32 -2.45
N TYR A 263 -4.88 0.25 -3.25
CA TYR A 263 -4.22 -1.01 -2.91
C TYR A 263 -3.33 -1.50 -4.05
N GLY A 264 -2.62 -2.63 -3.88
CA GLY A 264 -1.65 -3.11 -4.86
C GLY A 264 -0.48 -2.13 -5.04
N TRP A 265 -0.01 -1.98 -6.26
CA TRP A 265 0.96 -0.98 -6.64
C TRP A 265 0.31 0.40 -6.74
N VAL A 266 0.84 1.36 -6.01
CA VAL A 266 0.27 2.71 -5.93
C VAL A 266 1.36 3.74 -6.16
N ALA A 267 1.11 4.67 -7.06
CA ALA A 267 2.02 5.78 -7.31
C ALA A 267 1.32 7.13 -7.10
N ARG A 268 2.10 8.14 -6.78
CA ARG A 268 1.65 9.52 -6.81
C ARG A 268 1.55 9.98 -8.27
N SER A 269 0.39 10.45 -8.71
CA SER A 269 0.13 10.77 -10.13
C SER A 269 1.07 11.86 -10.68
N ASP A 270 1.45 12.83 -9.84
CA ASP A 270 2.54 13.78 -10.12
C ASP A 270 3.10 14.36 -8.81
N SER A 271 4.24 15.05 -8.88
CA SER A 271 4.90 15.63 -7.72
C SER A 271 4.14 16.81 -7.10
N SER A 272 3.23 17.44 -7.83
CA SER A 272 2.45 18.62 -7.40
C SER A 272 1.15 18.26 -6.72
N THR A 273 0.58 17.09 -7.00
CA THR A 273 -0.68 16.63 -6.43
C THR A 273 -0.47 15.71 -5.21
N LYS A 274 -1.53 15.53 -4.43
CA LYS A 274 -1.61 14.51 -3.38
C LYS A 274 -2.45 13.32 -3.83
N ASN A 275 -2.69 13.22 -5.12
CA ASN A 275 -3.45 12.14 -5.72
C ASN A 275 -2.57 10.90 -5.84
N PHE A 276 -3.05 9.78 -5.33
CA PHE A 276 -2.42 8.48 -5.44
C PHE A 276 -3.31 7.58 -6.29
N VAL A 277 -2.71 6.94 -7.28
CA VAL A 277 -3.41 6.09 -8.24
C VAL A 277 -2.83 4.69 -8.22
N GLN A 278 -3.68 3.73 -8.42
CA GLN A 278 -3.30 2.33 -8.59
C GLN A 278 -2.61 2.15 -9.95
N LEU A 279 -1.57 1.31 -10.00
CA LEU A 279 -0.78 1.07 -11.21
C LEU A 279 -1.17 -0.23 -11.93
N ASP A 280 -1.60 -1.23 -11.18
CA ASP A 280 -2.06 -2.52 -11.69
C ASP A 280 -3.55 -2.43 -11.97
N LYS A 281 -3.92 -2.20 -13.21
CA LYS A 281 -5.33 -2.24 -13.63
C LYS A 281 -5.51 -3.31 -14.70
N GLU A 282 -6.51 -4.14 -14.49
CA GLU A 282 -7.00 -5.10 -15.48
C GLU A 282 -7.75 -4.45 -16.64
N ASP A 283 -7.93 -3.15 -16.60
CA ASP A 283 -8.68 -2.40 -17.60
C ASP A 283 -7.86 -2.27 -18.90
N GLU A 284 -8.29 -3.01 -19.93
CA GLU A 284 -7.65 -3.06 -21.23
C GLU A 284 -7.60 -1.70 -21.96
N GLU A 285 -8.40 -0.72 -21.55
CA GLU A 285 -8.46 0.61 -22.17
C GLU A 285 -7.44 1.61 -21.59
N GLN A 286 -6.84 1.31 -20.46
CA GLN A 286 -5.79 2.14 -19.88
C GLN A 286 -4.42 1.57 -20.21
N ASP A 287 -3.60 2.34 -20.90
CA ASP A 287 -2.18 2.05 -21.04
C ASP A 287 -1.60 1.75 -19.65
N MET A 288 -1.02 0.55 -19.48
CA MET A 288 -0.41 0.17 -18.22
C MET A 288 0.66 1.19 -17.85
N ILE A 289 0.48 1.82 -16.69
CA ILE A 289 1.41 2.82 -16.19
C ILE A 289 2.61 2.08 -15.61
N LEU A 290 3.73 2.07 -16.37
CA LEU A 290 4.97 1.45 -15.95
C LEU A 290 5.59 2.23 -14.79
N LEU A 291 6.28 1.53 -13.88
CA LEU A 291 7.05 2.18 -12.80
C LEU A 291 8.04 3.22 -13.33
N SER A 292 8.58 3.02 -14.52
CA SER A 292 9.50 3.96 -15.18
C SER A 292 8.85 5.31 -15.54
N GLU A 293 7.54 5.35 -15.79
CA GLU A 293 6.80 6.59 -16.09
C GLU A 293 6.65 7.48 -14.86
N TYR A 294 6.77 6.89 -13.67
CA TYR A 294 6.75 7.59 -12.40
C TYR A 294 8.15 7.75 -11.78
N ALA A 295 9.18 7.90 -12.60
CA ALA A 295 10.59 7.94 -12.15
C ALA A 295 10.84 8.94 -11.01
N ASP A 296 10.17 10.09 -11.03
CA ASP A 296 10.29 11.13 -10.00
C ASP A 296 9.18 11.03 -8.93
N SER A 297 8.23 10.12 -9.05
CA SER A 297 7.12 10.01 -8.12
C SER A 297 7.40 9.03 -6.99
N GLU A 298 6.61 9.13 -5.93
CA GLU A 298 6.63 8.18 -4.84
C GLU A 298 5.80 6.95 -5.21
N VAL A 299 6.38 5.76 -5.07
CA VAL A 299 5.74 4.47 -5.35
C VAL A 299 5.67 3.66 -4.07
N TYR A 300 4.55 2.96 -3.88
CA TYR A 300 4.21 2.15 -2.71
C TYR A 300 3.62 0.81 -3.14
N TYR A 301 3.60 -0.15 -2.23
CA TYR A 301 2.79 -1.35 -2.36
C TYR A 301 1.86 -1.46 -1.14
N CYS A 302 0.57 -1.49 -1.36
CA CYS A 302 -0.47 -1.28 -0.36
C CYS A 302 -1.31 -2.53 -0.04
N GLY A 303 -0.76 -3.72 -0.22
CA GLY A 303 -1.48 -4.95 0.09
C GLY A 303 -2.59 -5.25 -0.92
N ASP A 304 -3.61 -5.96 -0.47
CA ASP A 304 -4.80 -6.26 -1.27
C ASP A 304 -5.93 -5.26 -0.99
N GLU A 305 -7.05 -5.43 -1.70
CA GLU A 305 -8.23 -4.56 -1.62
C GLU A 305 -8.77 -4.37 -0.20
N ASP A 306 -8.74 -5.43 0.63
CA ASP A 306 -9.26 -5.37 1.98
C ASP A 306 -8.21 -4.94 3.03
N ASP A 307 -6.91 -5.00 2.69
CA ASP A 307 -5.81 -4.61 3.59
C ASP A 307 -5.40 -3.16 3.37
N GLY A 308 -5.08 -2.77 2.15
CA GLY A 308 -4.77 -1.41 1.70
C GLY A 308 -3.62 -0.70 2.40
N HIS A 309 -2.96 -1.31 3.41
CA HIS A 309 -1.89 -0.62 4.10
C HIS A 309 -0.54 -0.76 3.38
N ALA A 310 0.20 0.33 3.26
CA ALA A 310 1.51 0.36 2.62
C ALA A 310 2.52 -0.51 3.38
N LYS A 311 3.23 -1.38 2.66
CA LYS A 311 4.34 -2.15 3.21
C LYS A 311 5.48 -1.20 3.56
N LYS A 312 6.01 -1.27 4.78
CA LYS A 312 7.06 -0.36 5.27
C LYS A 312 8.17 -1.11 6.00
N ASN A 313 9.40 -0.65 5.80
CA ASN A 313 10.62 -1.23 6.36
C ASN A 313 10.69 -2.74 6.11
N LYS A 314 10.37 -3.16 4.87
CA LYS A 314 10.14 -4.58 4.54
C LYS A 314 10.60 -4.91 3.12
N TRP A 315 11.11 -6.12 2.95
CA TRP A 315 11.25 -6.76 1.65
C TRP A 315 9.92 -7.39 1.23
N LEU A 316 9.61 -7.28 -0.05
CA LEU A 316 8.45 -7.92 -0.67
C LEU A 316 8.87 -8.58 -1.98
N LYS A 317 8.39 -9.80 -2.22
CA LYS A 317 8.50 -10.50 -3.49
C LYS A 317 7.13 -10.47 -4.16
N THR A 318 7.04 -9.82 -5.30
CA THR A 318 5.77 -9.65 -6.04
C THR A 318 6.06 -9.35 -7.51
N TRP A 319 5.02 -9.32 -8.33
CA TRP A 319 5.12 -8.97 -9.74
C TRP A 319 5.35 -7.47 -9.93
N LEU A 320 5.92 -7.10 -11.08
CA LEU A 320 5.91 -5.73 -11.56
C LEU A 320 4.47 -5.33 -11.95
N PRO A 321 4.08 -4.06 -11.82
CA PRO A 321 2.75 -3.61 -12.28
C PRO A 321 2.55 -3.74 -13.79
N SER A 322 3.65 -3.91 -14.55
CA SER A 322 3.62 -4.14 -15.99
C SER A 322 3.48 -5.62 -16.39
N ASP A 323 3.53 -6.55 -15.44
CA ASP A 323 3.40 -7.97 -15.73
C ASP A 323 1.92 -8.30 -15.96
N THR A 324 1.60 -8.69 -17.18
CA THR A 324 0.24 -9.09 -17.58
C THR A 324 -0.09 -10.54 -17.23
N GLU A 325 0.94 -11.37 -17.08
CA GLU A 325 0.84 -12.76 -16.70
C GLU A 325 1.53 -12.96 -15.34
N GLU A 326 0.75 -13.29 -14.31
CA GLU A 326 1.22 -13.45 -12.94
C GLU A 326 1.74 -14.87 -12.70
N GLU A 327 2.88 -15.22 -13.30
CA GLU A 327 3.55 -16.48 -13.01
C GLU A 327 4.42 -16.37 -11.74
N GLU A 328 4.43 -17.41 -10.91
CA GLU A 328 5.19 -17.42 -9.64
C GLU A 328 6.69 -17.18 -9.84
N ASP A 329 7.25 -17.62 -10.98
CA ASP A 329 8.67 -17.50 -11.29
C ASP A 329 9.08 -16.06 -11.71
N ASP A 330 8.12 -15.22 -12.07
CA ASP A 330 8.35 -13.84 -12.52
C ASP A 330 8.34 -12.81 -11.37
N LYS A 331 8.03 -13.26 -10.15
CA LYS A 331 8.09 -12.40 -8.98
C LYS A 331 9.51 -11.92 -8.68
N GLU A 332 9.63 -10.61 -8.50
CA GLU A 332 10.87 -9.93 -8.19
C GLU A 332 10.89 -9.40 -6.75
N TRP A 333 12.09 -9.09 -6.23
CA TRP A 333 12.26 -8.56 -4.89
C TRP A 333 12.39 -7.05 -4.87
N PHE A 334 11.62 -6.41 -3.96
CA PHE A 334 11.55 -4.97 -3.75
C PHE A 334 11.82 -4.62 -2.29
N TRP A 335 12.39 -3.43 -2.05
CA TRP A 335 12.58 -2.88 -0.72
C TRP A 335 11.76 -1.64 -0.50
N PHE A 336 10.93 -1.63 0.55
CA PHE A 336 10.16 -0.47 0.99
C PHE A 336 10.77 0.11 2.26
N ASP A 337 11.01 1.42 2.28
CA ASP A 337 11.63 2.14 3.38
C ASP A 337 10.69 2.30 4.59
N LYS A 338 11.16 2.99 5.64
CA LYS A 338 10.37 3.25 6.85
C LYS A 338 9.10 4.09 6.62
N ASN A 339 9.03 4.84 5.53
CA ASN A 339 7.90 5.66 5.12
C ASN A 339 6.97 4.92 4.15
N GLY A 340 7.25 3.65 3.86
CA GLY A 340 6.53 2.81 2.91
C GLY A 340 6.90 3.07 1.45
N LYS A 341 7.86 3.96 1.17
CA LYS A 341 8.26 4.28 -0.18
C LYS A 341 9.15 3.19 -0.77
N LEU A 342 8.85 2.78 -2.01
CA LEU A 342 9.71 1.89 -2.78
C LEU A 342 11.09 2.54 -2.96
N TYR A 343 12.16 1.81 -2.68
CA TYR A 343 13.49 2.21 -3.07
C TYR A 343 13.74 1.85 -4.52
N ARG A 344 14.10 2.85 -5.31
CA ARG A 344 14.51 2.72 -6.71
C ARG A 344 15.88 3.35 -6.90
N ALA A 345 16.68 2.79 -7.80
CA ALA A 345 17.85 3.53 -8.29
C ALA A 345 17.37 4.81 -8.98
N SER A 346 18.11 5.90 -8.83
CA SER A 346 17.72 7.18 -9.43
C SER A 346 17.77 7.17 -10.96
N GLY A 347 18.54 6.23 -11.52
CA GLY A 347 18.78 6.18 -12.96
C GLY A 347 19.60 7.37 -13.49
N SER A 348 20.01 8.29 -12.61
CA SER A 348 20.67 9.55 -12.98
C SER A 348 22.05 9.35 -13.61
N ASP A 349 22.75 8.27 -13.24
CA ASP A 349 24.02 7.90 -13.85
C ASP A 349 23.83 6.77 -14.87
N ALA A 350 23.43 7.14 -16.08
CA ALA A 350 23.24 6.20 -17.18
C ALA A 350 24.56 5.55 -17.66
N THR A 351 25.71 5.97 -17.15
CA THR A 351 27.01 5.35 -17.48
C THR A 351 27.21 4.05 -16.71
N VAL A 352 26.61 3.91 -15.52
CA VAL A 352 26.65 2.67 -14.74
C VAL A 352 25.77 1.62 -15.41
N LYS A 353 26.41 0.60 -15.96
CA LYS A 353 25.73 -0.49 -16.66
C LYS A 353 25.89 -1.80 -15.91
N ALA A 354 24.79 -2.53 -15.79
CA ALA A 354 24.77 -3.87 -15.24
C ALA A 354 24.34 -4.87 -16.32
N GLN A 355 25.12 -5.89 -16.55
CA GLN A 355 24.84 -6.99 -17.47
C GLN A 355 24.65 -8.29 -16.66
N LYS A 356 23.56 -8.99 -16.89
CA LYS A 356 23.25 -10.24 -16.17
C LYS A 356 24.07 -11.39 -16.71
N TYR A 357 24.59 -12.23 -15.81
CA TYR A 357 25.30 -13.46 -16.13
C TYR A 357 24.71 -14.63 -15.33
N LYS A 358 24.84 -15.81 -15.89
CA LYS A 358 24.54 -17.07 -15.21
C LYS A 358 25.77 -17.96 -15.19
N LEU A 359 25.84 -18.85 -14.21
CA LEU A 359 26.83 -19.92 -14.16
C LEU A 359 26.20 -21.17 -14.79
N GLU A 360 26.72 -21.59 -15.91
CA GLU A 360 26.19 -22.69 -16.73
C GLU A 360 27.34 -23.59 -17.16
N GLU A 361 27.27 -24.86 -16.83
CA GLU A 361 28.29 -25.88 -17.13
C GLU A 361 29.73 -25.44 -16.78
N GLY A 362 29.89 -24.68 -15.70
CA GLY A 362 31.16 -24.18 -15.23
C GLY A 362 31.62 -22.84 -15.77
N ASP A 363 30.88 -22.24 -16.70
CA ASP A 363 31.20 -20.95 -17.30
C ASP A 363 30.27 -19.83 -16.84
N LEU A 364 30.82 -18.61 -16.75
CA LEU A 364 30.00 -17.40 -16.59
C LEU A 364 29.51 -16.94 -17.96
N VAL A 365 28.25 -17.25 -18.26
CA VAL A 365 27.61 -16.98 -19.54
C VAL A 365 26.74 -15.74 -19.47
N TYR A 366 26.83 -14.86 -20.47
CA TYR A 366 25.95 -13.69 -20.60
C TYR A 366 24.49 -14.12 -20.75
N ASP A 367 23.63 -13.64 -19.85
CA ASP A 367 22.21 -14.04 -19.73
C ASP A 367 21.24 -12.99 -20.30
N GLY A 368 21.72 -12.15 -21.18
CA GLY A 368 20.92 -11.14 -21.85
C GLY A 368 20.64 -9.89 -21.03
N GLY A 369 20.23 -8.82 -21.72
CA GLY A 369 19.85 -7.55 -21.11
C GLY A 369 21.03 -6.71 -20.59
N SER A 370 20.95 -5.42 -20.82
CA SER A 370 21.82 -4.42 -20.18
C SER A 370 20.93 -3.41 -19.49
N ILE A 371 21.15 -3.22 -18.20
CA ILE A 371 20.41 -2.29 -17.36
C ILE A 371 21.33 -1.11 -17.08
N THR A 372 20.83 0.11 -17.30
CA THR A 372 21.57 1.33 -17.00
C THR A 372 21.04 1.99 -15.74
N GLY A 373 21.90 2.74 -15.04
CA GLY A 373 21.49 3.53 -13.90
C GLY A 373 21.22 2.73 -12.62
N VAL A 374 21.83 1.55 -12.47
CA VAL A 374 21.74 0.77 -11.23
C VAL A 374 22.48 1.44 -10.08
N GLU A 375 21.95 1.33 -8.87
CA GLU A 375 22.55 1.95 -7.69
C GLU A 375 22.66 0.99 -6.52
N LYS A 376 23.71 1.22 -5.70
CA LYS A 376 23.94 0.48 -4.48
C LYS A 376 23.26 1.11 -3.28
N LYS A 377 22.58 0.31 -2.49
CA LYS A 377 21.93 0.68 -1.22
C LYS A 377 22.32 -0.25 -0.09
N LYS A 378 22.60 0.33 1.07
CA LYS A 378 22.75 -0.47 2.29
C LYS A 378 21.39 -0.64 2.97
N VAL A 379 21.00 -1.91 3.20
CA VAL A 379 19.79 -2.30 3.95
C VAL A 379 20.21 -3.27 5.04
N ASN A 380 19.86 -2.99 6.30
CA ASN A 380 20.17 -3.83 7.46
C ASN A 380 21.64 -4.32 7.49
N SER A 381 22.58 -3.41 7.27
CA SER A 381 24.05 -3.64 7.26
C SER A 381 24.59 -4.45 6.07
N LYS A 382 23.77 -4.91 5.14
CA LYS A 382 24.19 -5.57 3.90
C LYS A 382 24.07 -4.59 2.72
N ASP A 383 24.94 -4.75 1.71
CA ASP A 383 24.92 -3.98 0.50
C ASP A 383 24.08 -4.71 -0.55
N TYR A 384 23.15 -4.01 -1.20
CA TYR A 384 22.28 -4.47 -2.29
C TYR A 384 22.39 -3.51 -3.46
N TRP A 385 22.06 -3.98 -4.66
CA TRP A 385 21.96 -3.14 -5.83
C TRP A 385 20.54 -3.22 -6.40
N PHE A 386 20.06 -2.10 -6.92
CA PHE A 386 18.69 -1.98 -7.42
C PHE A 386 18.69 -1.39 -8.83
N ARG A 387 17.69 -1.79 -9.59
CA ARG A 387 17.34 -1.21 -10.90
C ARG A 387 16.54 0.09 -10.71
N PRO A 388 16.40 0.93 -11.77
CA PRO A 388 15.51 2.10 -11.72
C PRO A 388 14.02 1.78 -11.48
N ASP A 389 13.55 0.60 -11.86
CA ASP A 389 12.21 0.11 -11.55
C ASP A 389 12.04 -0.44 -10.12
N GLY A 390 13.11 -0.47 -9.35
CA GLY A 390 13.11 -0.90 -7.95
C GLY A 390 13.44 -2.37 -7.73
N VAL A 391 13.63 -3.16 -8.80
CA VAL A 391 13.99 -4.57 -8.68
C VAL A 391 15.40 -4.72 -8.11
N MET A 392 15.55 -5.59 -7.12
CA MET A 392 16.81 -5.97 -6.52
C MET A 392 17.62 -6.88 -7.45
N LEU A 393 18.92 -6.58 -7.64
CA LEU A 393 19.80 -7.50 -8.38
C LEU A 393 20.09 -8.76 -7.56
N ALA A 394 20.05 -9.91 -8.22
CA ALA A 394 20.39 -11.22 -7.68
C ALA A 394 21.24 -12.03 -8.67
N LYS A 395 21.90 -13.07 -8.21
CA LYS A 395 22.86 -13.89 -9.01
C LYS A 395 24.09 -13.08 -9.43
N PHE A 396 24.54 -13.22 -10.68
CA PHE A 396 25.75 -12.58 -11.18
C PHE A 396 25.44 -11.37 -12.07
N TYR A 397 26.16 -10.29 -11.86
CA TYR A 397 26.13 -9.12 -12.73
C TYR A 397 27.54 -8.58 -12.96
N MET A 398 27.82 -8.22 -14.19
CA MET A 398 28.98 -7.38 -14.52
C MET A 398 28.54 -5.92 -14.46
N ILE A 399 29.16 -5.15 -13.55
CA ILE A 399 28.87 -3.73 -13.34
C ILE A 399 30.20 -2.98 -13.53
N ASP A 400 30.24 -2.05 -14.46
CA ASP A 400 31.47 -1.29 -14.79
C ASP A 400 32.68 -2.21 -14.96
N ASP A 401 32.55 -3.20 -15.83
CA ASP A 401 33.57 -4.22 -16.14
C ASP A 401 34.05 -5.07 -14.94
N ASN A 402 33.34 -5.04 -13.82
CA ASN A 402 33.62 -5.88 -12.67
C ASN A 402 32.47 -6.86 -12.42
N MET A 403 32.80 -8.13 -12.22
CA MET A 403 31.81 -9.15 -11.85
C MET A 403 31.46 -9.05 -10.38
N TYR A 404 30.16 -9.05 -10.08
CA TYR A 404 29.60 -9.12 -8.73
C TYR A 404 28.71 -10.32 -8.59
N TYR A 405 28.63 -10.84 -7.37
CA TYR A 405 27.69 -11.90 -7.03
C TYR A 405 26.77 -11.46 -5.87
N PHE A 406 25.47 -11.59 -6.08
CA PHE A 406 24.45 -11.14 -5.14
C PHE A 406 23.71 -12.31 -4.44
N GLY A 407 24.32 -13.50 -4.46
CA GLY A 407 23.68 -14.70 -3.91
C GLY A 407 22.64 -15.30 -4.87
N GLY A 408 21.81 -16.18 -4.34
CA GLY A 408 20.70 -16.76 -5.11
C GLY A 408 19.56 -15.76 -5.38
N SER A 409 18.54 -16.21 -6.09
CA SER A 409 17.38 -15.36 -6.49
C SER A 409 16.71 -14.67 -5.31
N ASP A 410 16.69 -15.31 -4.13
CA ASP A 410 16.02 -14.79 -2.94
C ASP A 410 16.96 -14.12 -1.92
N ASP A 411 18.25 -13.91 -2.27
CA ASP A 411 19.22 -13.29 -1.35
C ASP A 411 19.47 -11.81 -1.71
N GLY A 412 19.99 -11.54 -2.91
CA GLY A 412 20.32 -10.20 -3.42
C GLY A 412 21.45 -9.48 -2.70
N SER A 413 21.93 -9.97 -1.55
CA SER A 413 23.02 -9.31 -0.83
C SER A 413 24.35 -9.48 -1.55
N MET A 414 25.08 -8.37 -1.79
CA MET A 414 26.39 -8.38 -2.42
C MET A 414 27.39 -9.22 -1.62
N LYS A 415 27.96 -10.24 -2.25
CA LYS A 415 28.87 -11.17 -1.62
C LYS A 415 30.30 -10.64 -1.62
N THR A 416 31.06 -11.03 -0.59
CA THR A 416 32.48 -10.73 -0.44
C THR A 416 33.21 -11.95 0.11
N GLY A 417 34.51 -12.04 -0.10
CA GLY A 417 35.33 -13.17 0.34
C GLY A 417 35.07 -14.43 -0.50
N SER A 418 35.35 -15.58 0.09
CA SER A 418 35.16 -16.88 -0.58
C SER A 418 33.69 -17.25 -0.65
N GLN A 419 33.25 -17.66 -1.85
CA GLN A 419 31.90 -18.18 -2.12
C GLN A 419 32.02 -19.52 -2.84
N THR A 420 31.04 -20.39 -2.61
CA THR A 420 30.83 -21.62 -3.41
C THR A 420 29.47 -21.51 -4.06
N VAL A 421 29.43 -21.58 -5.37
CA VAL A 421 28.20 -21.43 -6.15
C VAL A 421 28.01 -22.68 -6.98
N LYS A 422 26.78 -23.17 -7.07
CA LYS A 422 26.40 -24.28 -7.95
C LYS A 422 25.96 -23.72 -9.28
N ASP A 423 26.33 -24.43 -10.35
CA ASP A 423 25.78 -24.17 -11.70
C ASP A 423 24.41 -24.84 -11.90
N ASN A 424 23.93 -24.80 -13.13
CA ASN A 424 22.67 -25.40 -13.55
C ASN A 424 22.68 -26.94 -13.52
N THR A 425 23.86 -27.59 -13.53
CA THR A 425 24.01 -29.06 -13.41
C THR A 425 24.11 -29.53 -11.97
N GLY A 426 24.36 -28.60 -11.02
CA GLY A 426 24.54 -28.86 -9.60
C GLY A 426 25.99 -28.96 -9.17
N ASP A 427 26.93 -28.78 -10.09
CA ASP A 427 28.36 -28.78 -9.79
C ASP A 427 28.77 -27.49 -9.07
N SER A 428 29.80 -27.61 -8.23
CA SER A 428 30.18 -26.55 -7.30
C SER A 428 31.47 -25.86 -7.72
N TYR A 429 31.41 -24.56 -7.89
CA TYR A 429 32.52 -23.71 -8.30
C TYR A 429 32.88 -22.72 -7.19
N LYS A 430 34.17 -22.42 -7.05
CA LYS A 430 34.69 -21.53 -6.02
C LYS A 430 34.93 -20.15 -6.60
N PHE A 431 34.51 -19.15 -5.85
CA PHE A 431 34.68 -17.74 -6.19
C PHE A 431 35.35 -17.00 -5.04
N TYR A 432 36.00 -15.87 -5.36
CA TYR A 432 36.49 -14.91 -4.38
C TYR A 432 36.22 -13.48 -4.81
N PHE A 433 35.58 -12.70 -3.95
CA PHE A 433 35.24 -11.31 -4.17
C PHE A 433 35.96 -10.41 -3.15
N TYR A 434 36.44 -9.26 -3.58
CA TYR A 434 37.18 -8.35 -2.70
C TYR A 434 36.36 -7.98 -1.46
N THR A 435 36.97 -8.07 -0.29
CA THR A 435 36.34 -7.75 1.01
C THR A 435 36.40 -6.26 1.33
N LYS A 436 37.23 -5.51 0.64
CA LYS A 436 37.45 -4.06 0.74
C LYS A 436 37.94 -3.53 -0.61
N ASP A 437 37.93 -2.22 -0.78
CA ASP A 437 38.53 -1.59 -1.95
C ASP A 437 40.01 -1.95 -2.00
N THR A 438 40.47 -2.46 -3.13
CA THR A 438 41.81 -3.01 -3.30
C THR A 438 42.30 -2.79 -4.75
N TYR A 439 43.42 -2.15 -4.93
CA TYR A 439 44.08 -1.99 -6.24
C TYR A 439 43.18 -1.46 -7.38
N GLY A 440 42.31 -0.50 -7.08
CA GLY A 440 41.33 0.05 -8.04
C GLY A 440 40.01 -0.71 -8.12
N TYR A 441 39.96 -1.95 -7.64
CA TYR A 441 38.72 -2.70 -7.55
C TYR A 441 37.91 -2.30 -6.31
N LYS A 442 36.63 -2.26 -6.47
CA LYS A 442 35.70 -1.97 -5.38
C LYS A 442 35.39 -3.23 -4.55
N LYS A 443 35.04 -3.03 -3.28
CA LYS A 443 34.50 -4.09 -2.43
C LYS A 443 33.35 -4.81 -3.15
N GLY A 444 33.40 -6.13 -3.18
CA GLY A 444 32.43 -6.99 -3.85
C GLY A 444 32.79 -7.35 -5.29
N ALA A 445 33.73 -6.66 -5.91
CA ALA A 445 34.21 -7.02 -7.24
C ALA A 445 34.92 -8.37 -7.22
N GLY A 446 34.72 -9.19 -8.24
CA GLY A 446 35.40 -10.48 -8.42
C GLY A 446 36.90 -10.28 -8.62
N VAL A 447 37.71 -11.09 -7.94
CA VAL A 447 39.16 -11.01 -8.04
C VAL A 447 39.60 -11.38 -9.45
N VAL A 448 40.49 -10.56 -10.02
CA VAL A 448 41.25 -10.86 -11.24
C VAL A 448 42.69 -11.03 -10.85
N GLY A 449 43.22 -12.25 -10.95
CA GLY A 449 44.62 -12.57 -10.67
C GLY A 449 44.81 -13.42 -9.41
N ASN A 450 45.95 -13.21 -8.75
CA ASN A 450 46.37 -13.99 -7.60
C ASN A 450 45.69 -13.50 -6.33
N GLN A 451 44.97 -14.41 -5.68
CA GLN A 451 44.50 -14.23 -4.30
C GLN A 451 44.94 -15.43 -3.47
N SER A 452 45.82 -15.21 -2.51
CA SER A 452 46.35 -16.26 -1.62
C SER A 452 46.95 -17.47 -2.36
N ASN A 453 47.74 -17.18 -3.39
CA ASN A 453 48.41 -18.17 -4.24
C ASN A 453 47.47 -19.02 -5.11
N LYS A 454 46.23 -18.52 -5.33
CA LYS A 454 45.24 -19.13 -6.23
C LYS A 454 44.91 -18.14 -7.32
N LEU A 455 44.67 -18.64 -8.53
CA LEU A 455 44.32 -17.83 -9.67
C LEU A 455 42.79 -17.66 -9.76
N TYR A 456 42.37 -16.42 -9.88
CA TYR A 456 40.97 -16.07 -10.10
C TYR A 456 40.81 -15.20 -11.32
N TYR A 457 39.69 -15.36 -12.03
CA TYR A 457 39.29 -14.47 -13.11
C TYR A 457 37.83 -14.11 -12.97
N TYR A 458 37.53 -12.82 -12.91
CA TYR A 458 36.20 -12.30 -12.56
C TYR A 458 35.59 -12.96 -11.29
N GLY A 459 36.44 -13.25 -10.33
CA GLY A 459 36.07 -13.90 -9.08
C GLY A 459 36.10 -15.43 -9.14
N MET A 460 35.97 -16.06 -10.27
CA MET A 460 35.96 -17.51 -10.43
C MET A 460 37.36 -18.10 -10.27
N LEU A 461 37.46 -19.18 -9.49
CA LEU A 461 38.72 -19.92 -9.33
C LEU A 461 39.06 -20.65 -10.61
N ILE A 462 40.22 -20.35 -11.19
CA ILE A 462 40.77 -21.07 -12.32
C ILE A 462 41.59 -22.24 -11.77
N GLN A 463 41.25 -23.45 -12.20
CA GLN A 463 41.90 -24.69 -11.75
C GLN A 463 42.08 -25.65 -12.94
N ALA A 464 43.01 -26.56 -12.82
CA ALA A 464 43.18 -27.65 -13.79
C ALA A 464 41.98 -28.59 -13.69
N ASP A 465 41.39 -28.94 -14.81
CA ASP A 465 40.17 -29.72 -14.89
C ASP A 465 40.50 -31.24 -14.96
N ASP A 466 40.93 -31.72 -16.09
CA ASP A 466 41.16 -33.16 -16.32
C ASP A 466 42.57 -33.62 -15.92
N TYR A 467 43.52 -32.72 -15.80
CA TYR A 467 44.92 -33.03 -15.56
C TYR A 467 45.43 -32.45 -14.23
N LYS A 468 46.58 -32.91 -13.82
CA LYS A 468 47.22 -32.42 -12.60
C LYS A 468 47.57 -30.94 -12.69
N TYR A 469 47.91 -30.47 -13.88
CA TYR A 469 48.29 -29.08 -14.16
C TYR A 469 47.68 -28.63 -15.49
N GLN A 470 47.40 -27.34 -15.57
CA GLN A 470 46.88 -26.69 -16.77
C GLN A 470 47.54 -25.31 -16.93
N LEU A 471 47.75 -24.92 -18.17
CA LEU A 471 48.12 -23.55 -18.53
C LEU A 471 46.85 -22.70 -18.58
N ALA A 472 46.72 -21.74 -17.68
CA ALA A 472 45.60 -20.81 -17.64
C ALA A 472 46.09 -19.41 -18.05
N THR A 473 45.37 -18.76 -18.94
CA THR A 473 45.65 -17.39 -19.36
C THR A 473 44.49 -16.49 -19.01
N ILE A 474 44.76 -15.34 -18.43
CA ILE A 474 43.79 -14.29 -18.10
C ILE A 474 44.19 -12.97 -18.70
N ALA A 475 43.22 -12.16 -19.11
CA ALA A 475 43.43 -10.83 -19.63
C ALA A 475 43.25 -9.76 -18.55
N LYS A 476 44.12 -8.78 -18.49
CA LYS A 476 44.00 -7.59 -17.65
C LYS A 476 44.62 -6.39 -18.35
N ASP A 477 43.86 -5.30 -18.44
CA ASP A 477 44.31 -4.04 -19.06
C ASP A 477 44.85 -4.24 -20.52
N GLY A 478 44.20 -5.13 -21.29
CA GLY A 478 44.59 -5.45 -22.65
C GLY A 478 45.82 -6.33 -22.79
N VAL A 479 46.36 -6.88 -21.69
CA VAL A 479 47.52 -7.76 -21.67
C VAL A 479 47.11 -9.14 -21.18
N ASN A 480 47.53 -10.18 -21.90
CA ASN A 480 47.32 -11.57 -21.49
C ASN A 480 48.49 -12.03 -20.60
N TYR A 481 48.11 -12.69 -19.50
CA TYR A 481 49.05 -13.24 -18.52
C TYR A 481 48.75 -14.73 -18.32
N SER A 482 49.74 -15.59 -18.51
CA SER A 482 49.60 -17.02 -18.40
C SER A 482 50.20 -17.56 -17.10
N PHE A 483 49.51 -18.51 -16.49
CA PHE A 483 49.90 -19.16 -15.25
C PHE A 483 49.74 -20.67 -15.39
N ILE A 484 50.54 -21.44 -14.69
CA ILE A 484 50.25 -22.85 -14.47
C ILE A 484 49.47 -22.98 -13.18
N VAL A 485 48.37 -23.65 -13.21
CA VAL A 485 47.54 -23.95 -12.06
C VAL A 485 47.39 -25.49 -11.90
N ASN A 486 47.19 -25.93 -10.65
CA ASN A 486 46.83 -27.34 -10.40
C ASN A 486 45.33 -27.49 -10.21
N SER A 487 44.83 -28.70 -9.96
CA SER A 487 43.43 -29.03 -9.72
C SER A 487 42.80 -28.34 -8.49
N ASN A 488 43.57 -27.69 -7.64
CA ASN A 488 43.09 -26.86 -6.53
C ASN A 488 43.13 -25.35 -6.87
N GLY A 489 43.44 -24.98 -8.09
CA GLY A 489 43.61 -23.58 -8.53
C GLY A 489 44.89 -22.92 -8.01
N THR A 490 45.81 -23.69 -7.39
CA THR A 490 47.07 -23.15 -6.84
C THR A 490 48.03 -22.83 -7.97
N ILE A 491 48.50 -21.57 -8.03
CA ILE A 491 49.51 -21.12 -8.97
C ILE A 491 50.83 -21.84 -8.72
N GLN A 492 51.39 -22.43 -9.74
CA GLN A 492 52.65 -23.14 -9.71
C GLN A 492 53.82 -22.24 -10.06
N HIS A 493 54.85 -22.23 -9.26
CA HIS A 493 55.99 -21.34 -9.44
C HIS A 493 57.35 -21.98 -9.10
N SER A 494 57.39 -23.32 -9.00
CA SER A 494 58.61 -24.04 -8.78
C SER A 494 59.51 -24.01 -10.01
N LYS A 495 60.75 -23.61 -9.84
CA LYS A 495 61.74 -23.54 -10.92
C LYS A 495 62.40 -24.90 -11.24
N SER A 496 62.07 -25.94 -10.48
CA SER A 496 62.64 -27.27 -10.62
C SER A 496 61.68 -28.34 -11.06
N THR A 497 60.39 -28.02 -11.17
CA THR A 497 59.35 -28.95 -11.56
C THR A 497 59.05 -28.80 -13.05
N GLU A 498 58.91 -29.90 -13.77
CA GLU A 498 58.36 -29.94 -15.12
C GLU A 498 56.83 -30.14 -15.00
N TYR A 499 56.08 -29.21 -15.54
CA TYR A 499 54.63 -29.26 -15.51
C TYR A 499 54.13 -29.83 -16.85
N LYS A 500 53.20 -30.77 -16.75
CA LYS A 500 52.66 -31.47 -17.95
C LYS A 500 51.14 -31.48 -17.93
N GLU A 501 50.56 -31.38 -19.11
CA GLU A 501 49.16 -31.57 -19.42
C GLU A 501 49.13 -32.62 -20.53
N ASP A 502 48.41 -33.71 -20.35
CA ASP A 502 48.36 -34.84 -21.29
C ASP A 502 49.72 -35.33 -21.83
N GLY A 503 50.73 -35.33 -20.97
CA GLY A 503 52.07 -35.70 -21.36
C GLY A 503 52.94 -34.62 -21.99
N ASP A 504 52.34 -33.54 -22.46
CA ASP A 504 53.01 -32.38 -23.04
C ASP A 504 53.57 -31.45 -21.94
N VAL A 505 54.73 -30.91 -22.17
CA VAL A 505 55.35 -29.96 -21.23
C VAL A 505 54.67 -28.60 -21.46
N LEU A 506 53.88 -28.18 -20.47
CA LEU A 506 53.25 -26.89 -20.49
C LEU A 506 54.29 -25.75 -20.41
N ILE A 507 55.13 -25.85 -19.39
CA ILE A 507 56.27 -24.92 -19.18
C ILE A 507 57.30 -25.65 -18.35
N ALA A 508 58.55 -25.63 -18.80
CA ALA A 508 59.66 -26.03 -17.94
C ALA A 508 59.83 -24.97 -16.86
N THR A 509 59.64 -25.37 -15.59
CA THR A 509 60.08 -24.58 -14.46
C THR A 509 61.59 -24.62 -14.41
N GLY A 510 62.17 -23.54 -14.06
CA GLY A 510 63.60 -23.39 -14.34
C GLY A 510 63.77 -22.96 -15.78
N ILE A 511 62.79 -22.19 -16.23
CA ILE A 511 62.79 -21.49 -17.51
C ILE A 511 64.16 -20.86 -17.67
N LYS A 512 64.80 -21.31 -18.69
CA LYS A 512 66.17 -20.87 -19.00
C LYS A 512 66.10 -19.89 -20.17
N ASN A 513 66.78 -18.76 -20.04
CA ASN A 513 67.04 -17.92 -21.21
C ASN A 513 67.92 -18.68 -22.23
N ALA A 514 68.12 -18.09 -23.36
CA ALA A 514 68.98 -18.66 -24.40
C ALA A 514 70.39 -19.11 -23.93
N SER A 515 70.83 -18.58 -22.78
CA SER A 515 72.07 -18.96 -22.11
C SER A 515 71.92 -20.12 -21.09
N GLY A 516 70.75 -20.73 -20.95
CA GLY A 516 70.49 -21.80 -20.03
C GLY A 516 70.29 -21.38 -18.58
N LYS A 517 70.20 -20.08 -18.25
CA LYS A 517 69.95 -19.59 -16.90
C LYS A 517 68.44 -19.51 -16.62
N ALA A 518 68.02 -19.99 -15.47
CA ALA A 518 66.67 -19.77 -14.99
C ALA A 518 66.38 -18.29 -14.84
N THR A 519 65.24 -17.85 -15.34
CA THR A 519 64.73 -16.51 -15.15
C THR A 519 63.72 -16.49 -14.01
N GLU A 520 63.72 -15.42 -13.25
CA GLU A 520 62.73 -15.23 -12.18
C GLU A 520 61.36 -14.89 -12.76
N THR A 521 60.34 -15.61 -12.38
CA THR A 521 58.96 -15.31 -12.74
C THR A 521 58.31 -14.57 -11.60
N LYS A 522 57.89 -13.34 -11.86
CA LYS A 522 57.09 -12.57 -10.91
C LYS A 522 55.65 -12.63 -11.37
N PHE A 523 54.78 -13.25 -10.60
CA PHE A 523 53.41 -13.50 -10.99
C PHE A 523 52.50 -12.31 -10.67
N VAL A 524 52.60 -11.75 -9.48
CA VAL A 524 51.84 -10.61 -9.03
C VAL A 524 52.65 -9.71 -8.14
N GLU A 525 52.62 -8.41 -8.36
CA GLU A 525 53.17 -7.41 -7.47
C GLU A 525 52.11 -6.35 -7.22
N ASN A 526 51.80 -6.12 -5.95
CA ASN A 526 50.77 -5.17 -5.53
C ASN A 526 49.37 -5.42 -6.17
N GLY A 527 49.00 -6.70 -6.33
CA GLY A 527 47.72 -7.08 -6.96
C GLY A 527 47.68 -6.94 -8.49
N GLN A 528 48.79 -6.56 -9.11
CA GLN A 528 48.92 -6.42 -10.58
C GLN A 528 49.76 -7.54 -11.15
N PHE A 529 49.41 -8.00 -12.35
CA PHE A 529 50.19 -8.99 -13.08
C PHE A 529 51.42 -8.33 -13.71
N LYS A 530 52.57 -8.93 -13.48
CA LYS A 530 53.80 -8.42 -14.06
C LYS A 530 54.39 -9.29 -15.16
N TYR A 531 54.10 -10.59 -15.12
CA TYR A 531 54.64 -11.54 -16.07
C TYR A 531 53.62 -12.57 -16.45
N ALA A 532 53.63 -12.89 -17.71
CA ALA A 532 52.97 -14.05 -18.27
C ALA A 532 53.99 -15.13 -18.61
N ILE A 533 53.58 -16.34 -18.64
CA ILE A 533 54.42 -17.50 -18.97
C ILE A 533 53.88 -18.11 -20.25
N SER A 534 54.72 -18.28 -21.26
CA SER A 534 54.33 -18.89 -22.52
C SER A 534 54.16 -20.41 -22.39
N ASN A 535 53.34 -20.96 -23.24
CA ASN A 535 53.22 -22.40 -23.47
C ASN A 535 54.34 -22.99 -24.30
N GLU A 536 55.23 -22.15 -24.87
CA GLU A 536 56.40 -22.59 -25.63
C GLU A 536 57.59 -22.83 -24.76
N ALA A 537 57.61 -23.96 -24.04
CA ALA A 537 58.61 -24.29 -23.04
C ALA A 537 60.07 -24.27 -23.50
N ASN A 538 60.29 -24.35 -24.78
CA ASN A 538 61.62 -24.48 -25.37
C ASN A 538 62.12 -23.22 -26.08
N ASN A 539 61.35 -22.12 -26.14
CA ASN A 539 61.71 -20.89 -26.85
C ASN A 539 61.43 -19.64 -26.03
N TRP A 540 62.39 -19.29 -25.20
CA TRP A 540 62.31 -18.16 -24.28
C TRP A 540 62.28 -16.80 -24.94
N ASP A 541 62.89 -16.67 -26.09
CA ASP A 541 62.91 -15.39 -26.79
C ASP A 541 61.57 -15.03 -27.40
N THR A 542 60.70 -16.03 -27.55
CA THR A 542 59.33 -15.84 -28.05
C THR A 542 58.28 -15.78 -26.94
N VAL A 543 58.63 -16.13 -25.72
CA VAL A 543 57.71 -16.19 -24.57
C VAL A 543 56.92 -14.91 -24.37
N SER A 544 57.60 -13.79 -24.38
CA SER A 544 56.96 -12.48 -24.18
C SER A 544 56.19 -12.01 -25.41
N LYS A 545 56.37 -12.61 -26.57
CA LYS A 545 55.66 -12.24 -27.79
C LYS A 545 54.35 -13.00 -27.98
N ASN A 546 54.29 -14.24 -27.53
CA ASN A 546 53.15 -15.11 -27.77
C ASN A 546 52.05 -15.01 -26.70
N VAL A 547 52.33 -14.35 -25.59
CA VAL A 547 51.36 -14.16 -24.50
C VAL A 547 50.13 -13.36 -24.95
N ALA A 548 50.30 -12.42 -25.87
CA ALA A 548 49.22 -11.59 -26.40
C ALA A 548 48.24 -12.37 -27.31
N ASP A 549 48.66 -13.52 -27.83
CA ASP A 549 47.90 -14.29 -28.84
C ASP A 549 47.09 -15.44 -28.23
N ILE A 550 47.10 -15.61 -26.92
CA ILE A 550 46.40 -16.69 -26.25
C ILE A 550 44.91 -16.36 -26.12
N ASP A 551 44.07 -17.23 -26.66
CA ASP A 551 42.63 -17.07 -26.63
C ASP A 551 42.08 -17.24 -25.18
N MET A 552 41.36 -16.24 -24.71
CA MET A 552 40.75 -16.19 -23.39
C MET A 552 39.25 -16.48 -23.40
N SER A 553 38.68 -16.81 -24.55
CA SER A 553 37.23 -16.93 -24.73
C SER A 553 36.57 -18.04 -23.86
N GLY A 554 37.36 -19.00 -23.36
CA GLY A 554 36.88 -20.09 -22.54
C GLY A 554 36.58 -19.73 -21.07
N PHE A 555 36.97 -18.54 -20.59
CA PHE A 555 36.81 -18.19 -19.15
C PHE A 555 35.62 -17.27 -18.88
N VAL A 556 35.24 -16.44 -19.84
CA VAL A 556 34.02 -15.60 -19.78
C VAL A 556 33.41 -15.54 -21.17
N GLN A 557 32.31 -16.23 -21.37
CA GLN A 557 31.61 -16.22 -22.66
C GLN A 557 30.75 -14.96 -22.79
N GLY A 558 30.67 -14.40 -24.00
CA GLY A 558 29.78 -13.29 -24.33
C GLY A 558 30.40 -11.89 -24.27
N LYS A 559 31.72 -11.77 -24.32
CA LYS A 559 32.42 -10.47 -24.58
C LYS A 559 32.77 -10.28 -26.06
#